data_58c9cb88be26bdaf54bf291ce2d7eb7b
#
_entry.id   58c9cb88be26bdaf54bf291ce2d7eb7b
#
_cell.length_a   1.000
_cell.length_b   1.000
_cell.length_c   1.000
_cell.angle_alpha   90.00
_cell.angle_beta   90.00
_cell.angle_gamma   90.00
#
_symmetry.space_group_name_H-M   'P 1'
#
loop_
_entity.id
_entity.type
_entity.pdbx_description
1 polymer ?
#
loop_
_entity_poly.entity_id
_entity_poly.type
_entity_poly.pdbx_seq_one_letter_code
_entity_poly.pdbx_strand_id
1 'polypeptide(L)'
;MVRGLDGDGAAQNALLSALAPLMRGFFARRMRGAGDDVEDLVQETLIAIHTRRASYDRNRPFTAWAYAVARYKMIDHFRRSRNHVPFEDLEEILVAEGFQDAASAKMDVDVLLGGISPKQARAIRQTRIDGLSIAEAAESAGISEADVKVSVHRGLKALAEKLKGK
;
A
#
# COMPACT_ATOMS: atom_id res chain seq x y z
N MET A 1 14.20 -13.63 1.49
CA MET A 1 13.04 -14.39 2.01
C MET A 1 13.24 -15.89 1.84
N VAL A 2 13.41 -16.43 0.64
CA VAL A 2 13.50 -17.89 0.38
C VAL A 2 14.54 -18.58 1.28
N ARG A 3 15.79 -18.10 1.31
CA ARG A 3 16.83 -18.64 2.22
C ARG A 3 16.43 -18.62 3.69
N GLY A 4 15.71 -17.56 4.14
CA GLY A 4 15.20 -17.50 5.51
C GLY A 4 14.11 -18.54 5.81
N LEU A 5 13.31 -18.91 4.79
CA LEU A 5 12.33 -20.01 4.89
C LEU A 5 13.04 -21.37 4.98
N ASP A 6 14.20 -21.49 4.35
CA ASP A 6 15.02 -22.72 4.34
C ASP A 6 15.92 -22.81 5.61
N GLY A 7 15.70 -21.93 6.62
CA GLY A 7 16.37 -21.98 7.92
C GLY A 7 17.61 -21.08 8.07
N ASP A 8 17.96 -20.28 7.05
CA ASP A 8 19.07 -19.33 7.13
C ASP A 8 18.68 -18.10 8.00
N GLY A 9 19.01 -18.15 9.28
CA GLY A 9 18.72 -17.05 10.23
C GLY A 9 19.44 -15.74 9.88
N ALA A 10 20.64 -15.80 9.30
CA ALA A 10 21.38 -14.60 8.89
C ALA A 10 20.68 -13.91 7.71
N ALA A 11 20.22 -14.68 6.71
CA ALA A 11 19.44 -14.15 5.61
C ALA A 11 18.10 -13.58 6.08
N GLN A 12 17.46 -14.18 7.09
CA GLN A 12 16.22 -13.66 7.67
C GLN A 12 16.46 -12.32 8.39
N ASN A 13 17.51 -12.22 9.21
CA ASN A 13 17.85 -10.98 9.89
C ASN A 13 18.20 -9.85 8.91
N ALA A 14 18.99 -10.15 7.87
CA ALA A 14 19.32 -9.19 6.83
C ALA A 14 18.07 -8.69 6.10
N LEU A 15 17.11 -9.57 5.82
CA LEU A 15 15.83 -9.21 5.22
C LEU A 15 15.03 -8.27 6.11
N LEU A 16 14.85 -8.60 7.40
CA LEU A 16 14.09 -7.76 8.33
C LEU A 16 14.74 -6.39 8.50
N SER A 17 16.07 -6.33 8.57
CA SER A 17 16.83 -5.07 8.64
C SER A 17 16.62 -4.21 7.39
N ALA A 18 16.59 -4.82 6.19
CA ALA A 18 16.33 -4.12 4.95
C ALA A 18 14.87 -3.65 4.81
N LEU A 19 13.92 -4.38 5.41
CA LEU A 19 12.49 -4.01 5.39
C LEU A 19 12.16 -2.86 6.33
N ALA A 20 12.85 -2.72 7.46
CA ALA A 20 12.54 -1.71 8.46
C ALA A 20 12.43 -0.28 7.89
N PRO A 21 13.41 0.24 7.13
CA PRO A 21 13.31 1.58 6.55
C PRO A 21 12.18 1.70 5.51
N LEU A 22 11.87 0.63 4.77
CA LEU A 22 10.78 0.62 3.79
C LEU A 22 9.41 0.69 4.48
N MET A 23 9.22 -0.08 5.57
CA MET A 23 7.99 -0.05 6.36
C MET A 23 7.83 1.29 7.06
N ARG A 24 8.92 1.86 7.60
CA ARG A 24 8.90 3.21 8.20
C ARG A 24 8.44 4.25 7.20
N GLY A 25 9.02 4.27 6.00
CA GLY A 25 8.60 5.18 4.93
C GLY A 25 7.14 4.96 4.49
N PHE A 26 6.68 3.71 4.48
CA PHE A 26 5.30 3.37 4.16
C PHE A 26 4.31 3.94 5.19
N PHE A 27 4.56 3.74 6.50
CA PHE A 27 3.68 4.22 7.56
C PHE A 27 3.77 5.73 7.75
N ALA A 28 4.97 6.32 7.74
CA ALA A 28 5.16 7.76 7.92
C ALA A 28 4.37 8.60 6.89
N ARG A 29 4.24 8.12 5.66
CA ARG A 29 3.44 8.79 4.62
C ARG A 29 1.93 8.73 4.87
N ARG A 30 1.44 7.73 5.62
CA ARG A 30 0.03 7.45 5.83
C ARG A 30 -0.47 7.84 7.22
N MET A 31 0.43 7.97 8.19
CA MET A 31 0.14 8.25 9.59
C MET A 31 0.69 9.61 10.00
N ARG A 32 0.18 10.69 9.38
CA ARG A 32 0.63 12.04 9.65
C ARG A 32 0.36 12.42 11.11
N GLY A 33 1.42 12.81 11.84
CA GLY A 33 1.36 13.30 13.22
C GLY A 33 1.49 12.26 14.34
N ALA A 34 1.69 10.99 14.01
CA ALA A 34 1.81 9.89 14.97
C ALA A 34 3.20 9.23 14.92
N GLY A 35 4.25 10.00 15.21
CA GLY A 35 5.64 9.52 15.08
C GLY A 35 5.95 8.27 15.90
N ASP A 36 5.50 8.21 17.15
CA ASP A 36 5.73 7.06 18.05
C ASP A 36 4.96 5.83 17.57
N ASP A 37 3.72 6.00 17.09
CA ASP A 37 2.90 4.92 16.55
C ASP A 37 3.51 4.30 15.28
N VAL A 38 4.29 5.06 14.50
CA VAL A 38 4.96 4.55 13.30
C VAL A 38 6.02 3.51 13.65
N GLU A 39 6.84 3.76 14.67
CA GLU A 39 7.88 2.79 15.08
C GLU A 39 7.26 1.51 15.65
N ASP A 40 6.20 1.64 16.44
CA ASP A 40 5.46 0.48 16.98
C ASP A 40 4.88 -0.35 15.84
N LEU A 41 4.26 0.28 14.82
CA LEU A 41 3.75 -0.41 13.64
C LEU A 41 4.84 -1.06 12.80
N VAL A 42 6.00 -0.44 12.67
CA VAL A 42 7.16 -1.05 12.00
C VAL A 42 7.55 -2.33 12.73
N GLN A 43 7.71 -2.28 14.05
CA GLN A 43 8.08 -3.45 14.85
C GLN A 43 7.02 -4.55 14.76
N GLU A 44 5.74 -4.22 14.97
CA GLU A 44 4.64 -5.18 14.87
C GLU A 44 4.57 -5.84 13.47
N THR A 45 4.85 -5.08 12.42
CA THR A 45 4.86 -5.58 11.05
C THR A 45 6.03 -6.54 10.82
N LEU A 46 7.23 -6.19 11.27
CA LEU A 46 8.40 -7.06 11.14
C LEU A 46 8.23 -8.37 11.93
N ILE A 47 7.65 -8.32 13.14
CA ILE A 47 7.29 -9.50 13.91
C ILE A 47 6.26 -10.35 13.17
N ALA A 48 5.23 -9.73 12.58
CA ALA A 48 4.21 -10.44 11.81
C ALA A 48 4.79 -11.10 10.55
N ILE A 49 5.68 -10.43 9.83
CA ILE A 49 6.40 -10.97 8.67
C ILE A 49 7.26 -12.18 9.10
N HIS A 50 7.96 -12.06 10.21
CA HIS A 50 8.78 -13.16 10.75
C HIS A 50 7.92 -14.37 11.14
N THR A 51 6.85 -14.14 11.90
CA THR A 51 5.99 -15.21 12.44
C THR A 51 5.17 -15.90 11.34
N ARG A 52 4.66 -15.12 10.39
CA ARG A 52 3.80 -15.62 9.31
C ARG A 52 4.56 -16.01 8.04
N ARG A 53 5.88 -16.04 8.06
CA ARG A 53 6.72 -16.31 6.88
C ARG A 53 6.37 -17.60 6.13
N ALA A 54 5.85 -18.61 6.84
CA ALA A 54 5.40 -19.86 6.23
C ALA A 54 4.16 -19.69 5.33
N SER A 55 3.39 -18.61 5.48
CA SER A 55 2.24 -18.31 4.64
C SER A 55 2.61 -17.58 3.33
N TYR A 56 3.89 -17.22 3.15
CA TYR A 56 4.35 -16.59 1.92
C TYR A 56 4.43 -17.60 0.77
N ASP A 57 3.71 -17.30 -0.31
CA ASP A 57 3.77 -18.06 -1.56
C ASP A 57 5.03 -17.68 -2.34
N ARG A 58 5.94 -18.63 -2.53
CA ARG A 58 7.22 -18.42 -3.26
C ARG A 58 7.04 -18.04 -4.74
N ASN A 59 5.86 -18.28 -5.32
CA ASN A 59 5.54 -17.94 -6.70
C ASN A 59 5.06 -16.49 -6.86
N ARG A 60 4.90 -15.76 -5.77
CA ARG A 60 4.45 -14.37 -5.77
C ARG A 60 5.58 -13.42 -5.35
N PRO A 61 5.55 -12.13 -5.80
CA PRO A 61 6.50 -11.13 -5.35
C PRO A 61 6.47 -10.98 -3.82
N PHE A 62 7.63 -11.10 -3.18
CA PHE A 62 7.73 -10.98 -1.72
C PHE A 62 7.24 -9.61 -1.22
N THR A 63 7.54 -8.56 -1.96
CA THR A 63 7.14 -7.19 -1.60
C THR A 63 5.61 -7.05 -1.52
N ALA A 64 4.85 -7.64 -2.43
CA ALA A 64 3.39 -7.62 -2.41
C ALA A 64 2.85 -8.23 -1.11
N TRP A 65 3.36 -9.40 -0.72
CA TRP A 65 2.96 -10.06 0.53
C TRP A 65 3.38 -9.25 1.77
N ALA A 66 4.60 -8.69 1.80
CA ALA A 66 5.09 -7.90 2.94
C ALA A 66 4.26 -6.61 3.12
N TYR A 67 3.93 -5.92 2.03
CA TYR A 67 3.06 -4.73 2.11
C TYR A 67 1.60 -5.07 2.45
N ALA A 68 1.09 -6.25 2.07
CA ALA A 68 -0.21 -6.71 2.54
C ALA A 68 -0.20 -6.87 4.07
N VAL A 69 0.82 -7.50 4.64
CA VAL A 69 0.98 -7.61 6.10
C VAL A 69 1.02 -6.22 6.76
N ALA A 70 1.79 -5.28 6.19
CA ALA A 70 1.87 -3.92 6.71
C ALA A 70 0.50 -3.20 6.72
N ARG A 71 -0.29 -3.35 5.64
CA ARG A 71 -1.64 -2.78 5.55
C ARG A 71 -2.57 -3.35 6.61
N TYR A 72 -2.58 -4.68 6.79
CA TYR A 72 -3.40 -5.30 7.84
C TYR A 72 -3.04 -4.75 9.23
N LYS A 73 -1.76 -4.58 9.52
CA LYS A 73 -1.31 -4.00 10.78
C LYS A 73 -1.74 -2.54 10.96
N MET A 74 -1.67 -1.74 9.91
CA MET A 74 -2.13 -0.36 9.92
C MET A 74 -3.64 -0.25 10.15
N ILE A 75 -4.44 -1.07 9.48
CA ILE A 75 -5.91 -1.13 9.66
C ILE A 75 -6.24 -1.53 11.09
N ASP A 76 -5.57 -2.52 11.64
CA ASP A 76 -5.78 -3.01 13.00
C ASP A 76 -5.40 -1.94 14.05
N HIS A 77 -4.33 -1.18 13.80
CA HIS A 77 -3.95 -0.04 14.61
C HIS A 77 -5.05 1.04 14.62
N PHE A 78 -5.54 1.46 13.47
CA PHE A 78 -6.61 2.46 13.37
C PHE A 78 -7.91 2.00 14.02
N ARG A 79 -8.25 0.72 13.94
CA ARG A 79 -9.41 0.15 14.66
C ARG A 79 -9.25 0.23 16.17
N ARG A 80 -8.04 0.04 16.70
CA ARG A 80 -7.74 0.09 18.14
C ARG A 80 -7.66 1.52 18.67
N SER A 81 -7.09 2.44 17.91
CA SER A 81 -6.85 3.84 18.33
C SER A 81 -8.10 4.73 18.33
N ARG A 82 -9.31 4.19 18.08
CA ARG A 82 -10.59 4.92 18.01
C ARG A 82 -10.60 6.16 17.09
N ASN A 83 -9.56 6.42 16.35
CA ASN A 83 -9.58 7.42 15.30
C ASN A 83 -10.42 6.86 14.15
N HIS A 84 -11.62 7.40 13.97
CA HIS A 84 -12.54 7.04 12.90
C HIS A 84 -11.86 7.29 11.55
N VAL A 85 -11.21 6.25 11.02
CA VAL A 85 -10.98 6.18 9.59
C VAL A 85 -12.30 5.66 9.02
N PRO A 86 -12.99 6.40 8.16
CA PRO A 86 -14.22 5.93 7.54
C PRO A 86 -13.98 4.56 6.89
N PHE A 87 -14.93 3.64 7.02
CA PHE A 87 -14.84 2.27 6.49
C PHE A 87 -14.54 2.27 4.96
N GLU A 88 -15.01 3.30 4.27
CA GLU A 88 -14.76 3.56 2.85
C GLU A 88 -13.27 3.72 2.51
N ASP A 89 -12.48 4.36 3.38
CA ASP A 89 -11.03 4.50 3.18
C ASP A 89 -10.28 3.16 3.40
N LEU A 90 -10.86 2.24 4.19
CA LEU A 90 -10.33 0.89 4.40
C LEU A 90 -10.59 -0.02 3.19
N GLU A 91 -11.74 0.09 2.55
CA GLU A 91 -12.09 -0.66 1.34
C GLU A 91 -11.19 -0.25 0.16
N GLU A 92 -10.87 1.04 0.03
CA GLU A 92 -9.94 1.55 -0.97
C GLU A 92 -8.49 1.02 -0.77
N ILE A 93 -8.07 0.80 0.47
CA ILE A 93 -6.76 0.20 0.78
C ILE A 93 -6.73 -1.27 0.32
N LEU A 94 -7.85 -1.99 0.42
CA LEU A 94 -7.97 -3.40 0.01
C LEU A 94 -8.07 -3.57 -1.51
N VAL A 95 -8.76 -2.67 -2.20
CA VAL A 95 -8.88 -2.70 -3.68
C VAL A 95 -7.53 -2.42 -4.37
N ALA A 96 -6.61 -1.70 -3.70
CA ALA A 96 -5.25 -1.49 -4.20
C ALA A 96 -4.39 -2.78 -4.25
N GLU A 97 -4.86 -3.92 -3.72
CA GLU A 97 -4.10 -5.19 -3.72
C GLU A 97 -3.83 -5.73 -5.13
N GLY A 98 -4.76 -5.54 -6.07
CA GLY A 98 -4.54 -5.95 -7.47
C GLY A 98 -3.54 -5.07 -8.24
N PHE A 99 -3.21 -3.91 -7.70
CA PHE A 99 -2.37 -2.92 -8.40
C PHE A 99 -0.86 -3.08 -8.12
N GLN A 100 -0.49 -3.70 -7.00
CA GLN A 100 0.93 -3.80 -6.59
C GLN A 100 1.70 -4.91 -7.30
N ASP A 101 1.04 -5.92 -7.84
CA ASP A 101 1.70 -6.95 -8.65
C ASP A 101 2.21 -6.39 -10.00
N ALA A 102 1.57 -5.31 -10.49
CA ALA A 102 1.98 -4.59 -11.71
C ALA A 102 2.96 -3.43 -11.44
N ALA A 103 2.99 -2.88 -10.24
CA ALA A 103 3.78 -1.69 -9.88
C ALA A 103 5.24 -1.98 -9.50
N SER A 104 5.70 -3.24 -9.53
CA SER A 104 7.10 -3.58 -9.29
C SER A 104 8.05 -3.10 -10.39
N ALA A 105 7.55 -2.66 -11.53
CA ALA A 105 8.33 -2.02 -12.58
C ALA A 105 7.84 -0.57 -12.75
N LYS A 106 8.65 0.40 -12.37
CA LYS A 106 8.37 1.84 -12.54
C LYS A 106 7.99 2.24 -13.98
N MET A 107 8.24 1.38 -14.94
CA MET A 107 7.94 1.59 -16.36
C MET A 107 6.50 1.29 -16.74
N ASP A 108 5.75 0.55 -15.91
CA ASP A 108 4.39 0.11 -16.25
C ASP A 108 3.28 1.03 -15.71
N VAL A 109 3.56 1.84 -14.68
CA VAL A 109 2.55 2.72 -14.05
C VAL A 109 2.04 3.78 -15.02
N ASP A 110 2.92 4.41 -15.79
CA ASP A 110 2.54 5.44 -16.76
C ASP A 110 1.74 4.86 -17.94
N VAL A 111 2.12 3.66 -18.37
CA VAL A 111 1.39 2.92 -19.39
C VAL A 111 0.00 2.50 -18.91
N LEU A 112 -0.08 2.01 -17.67
CA LEU A 112 -1.35 1.61 -17.03
C LEU A 112 -2.27 2.82 -16.84
N LEU A 113 -1.74 3.91 -16.28
CA LEU A 113 -2.50 5.14 -16.06
C LEU A 113 -2.92 5.82 -17.39
N GLY A 114 -2.14 5.65 -18.46
CA GLY A 114 -2.53 6.08 -19.80
C GLY A 114 -3.77 5.37 -20.35
N GLY A 115 -4.15 4.26 -19.75
CA GLY A 115 -5.33 3.48 -20.11
C GLY A 115 -6.66 3.97 -19.51
N ILE A 116 -6.65 4.97 -18.64
CA ILE A 116 -7.83 5.53 -17.97
C ILE A 116 -7.93 7.03 -18.23
N SER A 117 -9.03 7.68 -17.79
CA SER A 117 -9.17 9.12 -18.02
C SER A 117 -8.10 9.94 -17.29
N PRO A 118 -7.66 11.10 -17.84
CA PRO A 118 -6.63 11.93 -17.21
C PRO A 118 -6.99 12.37 -15.79
N LYS A 119 -8.27 12.61 -15.51
CA LYS A 119 -8.77 12.96 -14.17
C LYS A 119 -8.56 11.80 -13.19
N GLN A 120 -8.88 10.58 -13.60
CA GLN A 120 -8.68 9.37 -12.80
C GLN A 120 -7.20 9.07 -12.58
N ALA A 121 -6.40 9.16 -13.65
CA ALA A 121 -4.96 8.95 -13.60
C ALA A 121 -4.29 9.92 -12.62
N ARG A 122 -4.65 11.22 -12.67
CA ARG A 122 -4.14 12.25 -11.75
C ARG A 122 -4.52 11.94 -10.31
N ALA A 123 -5.80 11.62 -10.05
CA ALA A 123 -6.26 11.33 -8.70
C ALA A 123 -5.55 10.10 -8.10
N ILE A 124 -5.38 9.03 -8.89
CA ILE A 124 -4.63 7.83 -8.47
C ILE A 124 -3.16 8.17 -8.23
N ARG A 125 -2.51 8.90 -9.16
CA ARG A 125 -1.10 9.29 -9.00
C ARG A 125 -0.90 10.07 -7.71
N GLN A 126 -1.65 11.15 -7.51
CA GLN A 126 -1.51 12.03 -6.34
C GLN A 126 -1.74 11.29 -5.03
N THR A 127 -2.79 10.45 -4.95
CA THR A 127 -3.16 9.82 -3.68
C THR A 127 -2.40 8.52 -3.40
N ARG A 128 -2.01 7.74 -4.43
CA ARG A 128 -1.43 6.39 -4.27
C ARG A 128 0.06 6.31 -4.54
N ILE A 129 0.59 7.22 -5.35
CA ILE A 129 2.00 7.23 -5.73
C ILE A 129 2.73 8.35 -5.00
N ASP A 130 2.22 9.59 -5.09
CA ASP A 130 2.83 10.77 -4.50
C ASP A 130 2.51 10.90 -3.00
N GLY A 131 1.52 10.15 -2.50
CA GLY A 131 1.17 10.06 -1.09
C GLY A 131 0.40 11.26 -0.54
N LEU A 132 -0.24 12.08 -1.40
CA LEU A 132 -1.11 13.16 -0.95
C LEU A 132 -2.36 12.59 -0.27
N SER A 133 -2.87 13.30 0.74
CA SER A 133 -4.21 13.06 1.29
C SER A 133 -5.28 13.44 0.26
N ILE A 134 -6.50 12.95 0.45
CA ILE A 134 -7.65 13.33 -0.39
C ILE A 134 -7.85 14.84 -0.42
N ALA A 135 -7.73 15.50 0.75
CA ALA A 135 -7.87 16.95 0.86
C ALA A 135 -6.80 17.70 0.05
N GLU A 136 -5.52 17.30 0.17
CA GLU A 136 -4.42 17.92 -0.58
C GLU A 136 -4.53 17.67 -2.10
N ALA A 137 -4.97 16.46 -2.49
CA ALA A 137 -5.21 16.14 -3.88
C ALA A 137 -6.40 16.95 -4.46
N ALA A 138 -7.45 17.17 -3.65
CA ALA A 138 -8.59 17.99 -4.02
C ALA A 138 -8.19 19.46 -4.20
N GLU A 139 -7.44 20.03 -3.25
CA GLU A 139 -6.89 21.38 -3.32
C GLU A 139 -5.98 21.56 -4.54
N SER A 140 -5.02 20.64 -4.74
CA SER A 140 -4.11 20.64 -5.88
C SER A 140 -4.79 20.55 -7.24
N ALA A 141 -5.93 19.84 -7.30
CA ALA A 141 -6.68 19.64 -8.53
C ALA A 141 -7.81 20.66 -8.74
N GLY A 142 -8.12 21.49 -7.73
CA GLY A 142 -9.23 22.45 -7.76
C GLY A 142 -10.62 21.78 -7.85
N ILE A 143 -10.80 20.61 -7.21
CA ILE A 143 -12.04 19.82 -7.20
C ILE A 143 -12.41 19.44 -5.76
N SER A 144 -13.62 18.91 -5.57
CA SER A 144 -14.05 18.45 -4.24
C SER A 144 -13.35 17.15 -3.81
N GLU A 145 -13.23 16.90 -2.51
CA GLU A 145 -12.75 15.63 -1.97
C GLU A 145 -13.60 14.44 -2.46
N ALA A 146 -14.92 14.63 -2.57
CA ALA A 146 -15.82 13.61 -3.11
C ALA A 146 -15.46 13.27 -4.57
N ASP A 147 -15.12 14.28 -5.39
CA ASP A 147 -14.67 14.06 -6.76
C ASP A 147 -13.35 13.29 -6.85
N VAL A 148 -12.42 13.56 -5.93
CA VAL A 148 -11.16 12.79 -5.84
C VAL A 148 -11.47 11.34 -5.51
N LYS A 149 -12.27 11.08 -4.45
CA LYS A 149 -12.69 9.72 -4.03
C LYS A 149 -13.33 8.94 -5.19
N VAL A 150 -14.31 9.54 -5.85
CA VAL A 150 -15.00 8.95 -7.00
C VAL A 150 -14.04 8.68 -8.16
N SER A 151 -13.11 9.60 -8.42
CA SER A 151 -12.12 9.45 -9.51
C SER A 151 -11.15 8.31 -9.23
N VAL A 152 -10.66 8.18 -7.99
CA VAL A 152 -9.80 7.09 -7.56
C VAL A 152 -10.54 5.76 -7.69
N HIS A 153 -11.75 5.65 -7.12
CA HIS A 153 -12.55 4.42 -7.15
C HIS A 153 -12.83 3.95 -8.61
N ARG A 154 -13.35 4.84 -9.45
CA ARG A 154 -13.64 4.52 -10.85
C ARG A 154 -12.39 4.18 -11.66
N GLY A 155 -11.28 4.89 -11.40
CA GLY A 155 -10.02 4.63 -12.07
C GLY A 155 -9.43 3.27 -11.70
N LEU A 156 -9.42 2.91 -10.41
CA LEU A 156 -8.95 1.60 -9.94
C LEU A 156 -9.82 0.45 -10.49
N LYS A 157 -11.16 0.65 -10.53
CA LYS A 157 -12.07 -0.33 -11.13
C LYS A 157 -11.78 -0.54 -12.63
N ALA A 158 -11.62 0.54 -13.39
CA ALA A 158 -11.30 0.46 -14.82
C ALA A 158 -9.96 -0.23 -15.09
N LEU A 159 -8.95 0.01 -14.24
CA LEU A 159 -7.65 -0.65 -14.33
C LEU A 159 -7.76 -2.15 -13.99
N ALA A 160 -8.50 -2.50 -12.95
CA ALA A 160 -8.72 -3.90 -12.57
C ALA A 160 -9.44 -4.70 -13.68
N GLU A 161 -10.42 -4.10 -14.36
CA GLU A 161 -11.11 -4.71 -15.50
C GLU A 161 -10.16 -4.97 -16.67
N LYS A 162 -9.26 -4.01 -16.97
CA LYS A 162 -8.24 -4.16 -18.03
C LYS A 162 -7.21 -5.24 -17.75
N LEU A 163 -6.86 -5.43 -16.48
CA LEU A 163 -5.90 -6.46 -16.06
C LEU A 163 -6.50 -7.87 -16.07
N LYS A 164 -7.82 -7.99 -15.85
CA LYS A 164 -8.53 -9.28 -15.93
C LYS A 164 -8.81 -9.74 -17.37
N GLY A 165 -8.78 -8.82 -18.32
CA GLY A 165 -9.05 -9.10 -19.73
C GLY A 165 -7.81 -9.43 -20.58
N LYS A 166 -6.65 -9.55 -19.96
CA LYS A 166 -5.41 -10.07 -20.54
C LYS A 166 -5.08 -11.45 -19.95
#